data_16e83f635eac71f37bd1de3aba5f07fc
#
_entry.id   16e83f635eac71f37bd1de3aba5f07fc
#
_cell.length_a   1.000
_cell.length_b   1.000
_cell.length_c   1.000
_cell.angle_alpha   90.00
_cell.angle_beta   90.00
_cell.angle_gamma   90.00
#
_symmetry.space_group_name_H-M   'P 1'
#
loop_
_entity.id
_entity.type
_entity.pdbx_description
1 polymer ?
#
loop_
_entity_poly.entity_id
_entity_poly.type
_entity_poly.pdbx_seq_one_letter_code
_entity_poly.pdbx_strand_id
1 'polypeptide(L)'
;TIGRRQRQMCIRDSLRAVVMSSTGKHFCAGMDLANFNNGVENISPEKKPDHARVGEVMYRVAKELQGYITNIETIRAPVIAAIQGGCIGGALDMVTACDIRLCTKDAFFCIQEINIGMAADVGTLQRLPRLIPEGKVRDLAYTGRRMMAEEAKECGLVNEVYDSHEAMLEAADAMAKEIASKSPVAIYGLKEVLNYSRDHTVKDGLEYNALWSGAMLSSKDMGEAMQAKMEKRETSFDKMVAVKKYDETGS
;
A
#
# COMPACT_ATOMS: atom_id res chain seq x y z
N THR A 1 0.45 30.13 16.08
CA THR A 1 -0.27 28.82 15.98
C THR A 1 -0.21 28.33 14.56
N ILE A 2 0.57 27.29 14.32
CA ILE A 2 0.60 26.60 13.01
C ILE A 2 -0.77 25.94 12.81
N GLY A 3 -1.50 26.35 11.75
CA GLY A 3 -2.84 25.86 11.46
C GLY A 3 -2.85 24.32 11.27
N ARG A 4 -4.02 23.66 11.52
CA ARG A 4 -4.19 22.20 11.43
C ARG A 4 -3.73 21.64 10.06
N ARG A 5 -3.98 22.37 8.96
CA ARG A 5 -3.51 22.03 7.60
C ARG A 5 -1.99 22.08 7.46
N GLN A 6 -1.35 23.09 8.06
CA GLN A 6 0.10 23.25 7.99
C GLN A 6 0.85 22.17 8.79
N ARG A 7 0.26 21.72 9.94
CA ARG A 7 0.75 20.56 10.68
C ARG A 7 0.64 19.26 9.88
N GLN A 8 -0.46 19.02 9.18
CA GLN A 8 -0.63 17.84 8.33
C GLN A 8 0.33 17.84 7.14
N MET A 9 0.63 19.00 6.53
CA MET A 9 1.66 19.12 5.49
C MET A 9 3.05 18.80 6.03
N CYS A 10 3.45 19.38 7.16
CA CYS A 10 4.77 19.12 7.77
C CYS A 10 4.95 17.64 8.15
N ILE A 11 3.90 16.97 8.65
CA ILE A 11 3.94 15.53 8.94
C ILE A 11 4.12 14.73 7.65
N ARG A 12 3.38 15.05 6.59
CA ARG A 12 3.42 14.34 5.30
C ARG A 12 4.78 14.41 4.62
N ASP A 13 5.47 15.55 4.73
CA ASP A 13 6.77 15.77 4.09
C ASP A 13 7.95 15.22 4.91
N SER A 14 7.73 14.94 6.19
CA SER A 14 8.70 14.33 7.10
C SER A 14 8.53 12.81 7.26
N LEU A 15 7.51 12.20 6.66
CA LEU A 15 7.30 10.76 6.69
C LEU A 15 8.43 10.04 5.95
N ARG A 16 9.04 9.07 6.61
CA ARG A 16 10.16 8.26 6.11
C ARG A 16 9.75 6.83 5.84
N ALA A 17 8.86 6.28 6.63
CA ALA A 17 8.21 4.99 6.49
C ALA A 17 6.83 5.04 7.16
N VAL A 18 5.93 4.16 6.78
CA VAL A 18 4.58 4.02 7.35
C VAL A 18 4.40 2.58 7.81
N VAL A 19 3.94 2.39 9.04
CA VAL A 19 3.44 1.10 9.52
C VAL A 19 1.93 1.16 9.56
N MET A 20 1.27 0.29 8.80
CA MET A 20 -0.18 0.13 8.77
C MET A 20 -0.55 -1.08 9.65
N SER A 21 -1.22 -0.84 10.74
CA SER A 21 -1.64 -1.86 11.71
C SER A 21 -3.06 -1.61 12.21
N SER A 22 -3.62 -2.56 12.92
CA SER A 22 -4.93 -2.49 13.56
C SER A 22 -4.84 -2.87 15.03
N THR A 23 -5.73 -2.33 15.87
CA THR A 23 -5.82 -2.66 17.30
C THR A 23 -6.90 -3.72 17.59
N GLY A 24 -7.68 -4.14 16.58
CA GLY A 24 -8.74 -5.12 16.73
C GLY A 24 -8.25 -6.57 16.66
N LYS A 25 -9.18 -7.51 16.83
CA LYS A 25 -8.93 -8.95 16.66
C LYS A 25 -8.44 -9.29 15.24
N HIS A 26 -8.91 -8.56 14.24
CA HIS A 26 -8.56 -8.72 12.83
C HIS A 26 -7.92 -7.46 12.30
N PHE A 27 -7.03 -7.60 11.35
CA PHE A 27 -6.45 -6.47 10.64
C PHE A 27 -7.54 -5.64 9.96
N CYS A 28 -8.37 -6.29 9.14
CA CYS A 28 -9.58 -5.69 8.61
C CYS A 28 -10.51 -6.80 8.05
N ALA A 29 -11.79 -6.73 8.40
CA ALA A 29 -12.80 -7.71 7.99
C ALA A 29 -13.47 -7.38 6.64
N GLY A 30 -12.99 -6.39 5.92
CA GLY A 30 -13.55 -5.94 4.64
C GLY A 30 -14.56 -4.80 4.81
N MET A 31 -15.34 -4.57 3.77
CA MET A 31 -16.35 -3.51 3.74
C MET A 31 -17.59 -3.89 4.58
N ASP A 32 -18.19 -2.91 5.25
CA ASP A 32 -19.47 -3.09 5.91
C ASP A 32 -20.57 -3.34 4.87
N LEU A 33 -21.11 -4.56 4.86
CA LEU A 33 -22.12 -5.00 3.90
C LEU A 33 -23.44 -4.20 4.03
N ALA A 34 -23.72 -3.55 5.16
CA ALA A 34 -24.88 -2.66 5.31
C ALA A 34 -24.81 -1.47 4.34
N ASN A 35 -23.62 -1.04 3.94
CA ASN A 35 -23.44 0.04 2.98
C ASN A 35 -23.87 -0.32 1.55
N PHE A 36 -23.89 -1.62 1.19
CA PHE A 36 -24.41 -2.04 -0.12
C PHE A 36 -25.91 -1.86 -0.24
N ASN A 37 -26.67 -2.07 0.83
CA ASN A 37 -28.13 -1.94 0.81
C ASN A 37 -28.58 -0.48 0.74
N ASN A 38 -27.84 0.44 1.37
CA ASN A 38 -28.22 1.86 1.45
C ASN A 38 -28.12 2.61 0.11
N GLY A 39 -27.33 2.11 -0.86
CA GLY A 39 -27.15 2.74 -2.17
C GLY A 39 -28.26 2.44 -3.19
N VAL A 40 -29.02 1.36 -3.02
CA VAL A 40 -30.03 0.88 -4.00
C VAL A 40 -31.46 1.14 -3.54
N GLU A 41 -31.75 1.20 -2.24
CA GLU A 41 -33.11 1.30 -1.69
C GLU A 41 -33.75 2.70 -1.81
N ASN A 42 -32.98 3.74 -2.03
CA ASN A 42 -33.49 5.12 -2.06
C ASN A 42 -33.89 5.63 -3.46
N ILE A 43 -33.91 4.76 -4.50
CA ILE A 43 -34.35 5.17 -5.83
C ILE A 43 -35.81 4.76 -6.02
N SER A 44 -36.69 5.76 -6.12
CA SER A 44 -38.11 5.54 -6.44
C SER A 44 -38.27 4.65 -7.69
N PRO A 45 -39.16 3.62 -7.67
CA PRO A 45 -39.34 2.70 -8.80
C PRO A 45 -39.66 3.42 -10.14
N GLU A 46 -40.28 4.59 -10.07
CA GLU A 46 -40.65 5.39 -11.24
C GLU A 46 -39.51 6.19 -11.86
N LYS A 47 -38.37 6.30 -11.14
CA LYS A 47 -37.16 7.03 -11.55
C LYS A 47 -35.91 6.20 -11.61
N LYS A 48 -36.03 4.85 -11.68
CA LYS A 48 -34.85 3.99 -11.80
C LYS A 48 -34.09 4.34 -13.08
N PRO A 49 -32.79 4.72 -12.96
CA PRO A 49 -31.98 4.95 -14.15
C PRO A 49 -31.83 3.63 -14.94
N ASP A 50 -31.67 3.73 -16.24
CA ASP A 50 -31.39 2.55 -17.07
C ASP A 50 -30.05 1.90 -16.66
N HIS A 51 -29.85 0.66 -17.09
CA HIS A 51 -28.68 -0.15 -16.76
C HIS A 51 -27.34 0.54 -17.10
N ALA A 52 -27.28 1.27 -18.23
CA ALA A 52 -26.05 1.95 -18.64
C ALA A 52 -25.66 3.08 -17.70
N ARG A 53 -26.65 3.85 -17.23
CA ARG A 53 -26.41 4.93 -16.25
C ARG A 53 -26.00 4.40 -14.87
N VAL A 54 -26.61 3.29 -14.45
CA VAL A 54 -26.19 2.59 -13.22
C VAL A 54 -24.75 2.08 -13.38
N GLY A 55 -24.44 1.46 -14.51
CA GLY A 55 -23.11 0.93 -14.81
C GLY A 55 -22.02 2.03 -14.81
N GLU A 56 -22.36 3.22 -15.35
CA GLU A 56 -21.44 4.36 -15.34
C GLU A 56 -21.12 4.83 -13.92
N VAL A 57 -22.11 4.92 -13.05
CA VAL A 57 -21.91 5.28 -11.63
C VAL A 57 -21.05 4.23 -10.93
N MET A 58 -21.37 2.93 -11.11
CA MET A 58 -20.57 1.85 -10.53
C MET A 58 -19.10 1.87 -11.01
N TYR A 59 -18.88 2.15 -12.29
CA TYR A 59 -17.53 2.35 -12.82
C TYR A 59 -16.78 3.47 -12.12
N ARG A 60 -17.41 4.63 -11.90
CA ARG A 60 -16.78 5.76 -11.19
C ARG A 60 -16.45 5.41 -9.74
N VAL A 61 -17.40 4.77 -9.04
CA VAL A 61 -17.19 4.33 -7.65
C VAL A 61 -15.99 3.35 -7.58
N ALA A 62 -15.94 2.37 -8.47
CA ALA A 62 -14.81 1.45 -8.51
C ALA A 62 -13.48 2.18 -8.78
N LYS A 63 -13.45 3.13 -9.73
CA LYS A 63 -12.26 3.95 -10.02
C LYS A 63 -11.81 4.79 -8.84
N GLU A 64 -12.73 5.34 -8.08
CA GLU A 64 -12.43 6.12 -6.88
C GLU A 64 -11.81 5.23 -5.78
N LEU A 65 -12.43 4.08 -5.50
CA LEU A 65 -11.90 3.10 -4.54
C LEU A 65 -10.53 2.57 -4.96
N GLN A 66 -10.33 2.25 -6.25
CA GLN A 66 -9.02 1.90 -6.81
C GLN A 66 -7.99 3.01 -6.57
N GLY A 67 -8.39 4.27 -6.70
CA GLY A 67 -7.54 5.44 -6.42
C GLY A 67 -7.07 5.49 -4.98
N TYR A 68 -7.96 5.23 -4.01
CA TYR A 68 -7.57 5.18 -2.60
C TYR A 68 -6.54 4.10 -2.30
N ILE A 69 -6.71 2.91 -2.86
CA ILE A 69 -5.75 1.81 -2.71
C ILE A 69 -4.42 2.14 -3.42
N THR A 70 -4.48 2.69 -4.63
CA THR A 70 -3.29 3.06 -5.40
C THR A 70 -2.47 4.14 -4.68
N ASN A 71 -3.10 5.02 -3.90
CA ASN A 71 -2.39 6.00 -3.08
C ASN A 71 -1.42 5.35 -2.07
N ILE A 72 -1.71 4.14 -1.56
CA ILE A 72 -0.80 3.39 -0.68
C ILE A 72 0.50 3.05 -1.42
N GLU A 73 0.36 2.66 -2.68
CA GLU A 73 1.46 2.26 -3.55
C GLU A 73 2.30 3.47 -4.02
N THR A 74 1.66 4.61 -4.27
CA THR A 74 2.29 5.79 -4.88
C THR A 74 2.81 6.83 -3.89
N ILE A 75 2.54 6.71 -2.59
CA ILE A 75 3.13 7.61 -1.60
C ILE A 75 4.67 7.46 -1.57
N ARG A 76 5.38 8.56 -1.33
CA ARG A 76 6.86 8.59 -1.35
C ARG A 76 7.54 7.71 -0.30
N ALA A 77 6.87 7.45 0.81
CA ALA A 77 7.39 6.62 1.90
C ALA A 77 7.01 5.15 1.70
N PRO A 78 7.90 4.20 1.99
CA PRO A 78 7.53 2.78 2.05
C PRO A 78 6.44 2.52 3.09
N VAL A 79 5.53 1.58 2.78
CA VAL A 79 4.42 1.16 3.63
C VAL A 79 4.62 -0.29 4.03
N ILE A 80 4.66 -0.54 5.33
CA ILE A 80 4.75 -1.86 5.95
C ILE A 80 3.37 -2.21 6.50
N ALA A 81 2.76 -3.29 6.01
CA ALA A 81 1.54 -3.83 6.60
C ALA A 81 1.89 -4.82 7.72
N ALA A 82 1.36 -4.59 8.92
CA ALA A 82 1.46 -5.49 10.08
C ALA A 82 0.08 -6.11 10.35
N ILE A 83 -0.08 -7.39 10.01
CA ILE A 83 -1.36 -8.05 9.78
C ILE A 83 -1.60 -9.11 10.85
N GLN A 84 -2.62 -8.93 11.69
CA GLN A 84 -3.08 -9.96 12.64
C GLN A 84 -4.47 -10.47 12.28
N GLY A 85 -4.74 -11.74 12.54
CA GLY A 85 -6.05 -12.35 12.29
C GLY A 85 -6.51 -12.21 10.85
N GLY A 86 -7.76 -11.82 10.61
CA GLY A 86 -8.33 -11.73 9.26
C GLY A 86 -7.88 -10.51 8.45
N CYS A 87 -7.44 -10.78 7.22
CA CYS A 87 -7.23 -9.81 6.13
C CYS A 87 -8.17 -10.19 4.97
N ILE A 88 -9.35 -9.56 4.91
CA ILE A 88 -10.50 -10.08 4.18
C ILE A 88 -11.00 -9.04 3.16
N GLY A 89 -11.21 -9.45 1.90
CA GLY A 89 -11.75 -8.62 0.83
C GLY A 89 -10.91 -7.37 0.59
N GLY A 90 -11.49 -6.18 0.68
CA GLY A 90 -10.79 -4.90 0.51
C GLY A 90 -9.53 -4.71 1.37
N ALA A 91 -9.40 -5.46 2.47
CA ALA A 91 -8.17 -5.51 3.25
C ALA A 91 -7.02 -6.14 2.45
N LEU A 92 -7.31 -7.19 1.68
CA LEU A 92 -6.33 -7.83 0.82
C LEU A 92 -5.91 -6.89 -0.32
N ASP A 93 -6.84 -6.11 -0.88
CA ASP A 93 -6.49 -5.04 -1.84
C ASP A 93 -5.49 -4.05 -1.25
N MET A 94 -5.72 -3.59 -0.01
CA MET A 94 -4.82 -2.66 0.69
C MET A 94 -3.43 -3.25 0.89
N VAL A 95 -3.32 -4.48 1.42
CA VAL A 95 -2.01 -5.05 1.75
C VAL A 95 -1.22 -5.48 0.52
N THR A 96 -1.88 -5.80 -0.61
CA THR A 96 -1.19 -6.02 -1.89
C THR A 96 -0.59 -4.75 -2.49
N ALA A 97 -1.08 -3.58 -2.10
CA ALA A 97 -0.54 -2.27 -2.48
C ALA A 97 0.57 -1.77 -1.53
N CYS A 98 0.78 -2.42 -0.38
CA CYS A 98 1.90 -2.12 0.52
C CYS A 98 3.22 -2.67 -0.02
N ASP A 99 4.34 -2.06 0.40
CA ASP A 99 5.68 -2.48 -0.02
C ASP A 99 6.11 -3.77 0.69
N ILE A 100 5.84 -3.89 1.99
CA ILE A 100 6.24 -5.00 2.85
C ILE A 100 5.04 -5.48 3.65
N ARG A 101 4.94 -6.79 3.88
CA ARG A 101 3.87 -7.43 4.64
C ARG A 101 4.44 -8.34 5.71
N LEU A 102 4.12 -8.08 6.96
CA LEU A 102 4.40 -8.91 8.13
C LEU A 102 3.08 -9.43 8.69
N CYS A 103 3.05 -10.63 9.23
CA CYS A 103 1.82 -11.11 9.84
C CYS A 103 2.07 -11.94 11.11
N THR A 104 1.01 -12.13 11.89
CA THR A 104 1.00 -13.08 12.99
C THR A 104 0.66 -14.50 12.50
N LYS A 105 1.02 -15.52 13.25
CA LYS A 105 0.76 -16.94 12.91
C LYS A 105 -0.71 -17.30 12.81
N ASP A 106 -1.60 -16.55 13.47
CA ASP A 106 -3.05 -16.70 13.38
C ASP A 106 -3.68 -15.91 12.22
N ALA A 107 -2.87 -15.18 11.46
CA ALA A 107 -3.36 -14.42 10.33
C ALA A 107 -3.87 -15.32 9.19
N PHE A 108 -4.90 -14.85 8.51
CA PHE A 108 -5.39 -15.45 7.28
C PHE A 108 -5.82 -14.39 6.27
N PHE A 109 -5.74 -14.77 5.01
CA PHE A 109 -6.06 -13.91 3.86
C PHE A 109 -7.21 -14.54 3.07
N CYS A 110 -8.14 -13.72 2.59
CA CYS A 110 -9.31 -14.20 1.85
C CYS A 110 -9.73 -13.20 0.78
N ILE A 111 -9.87 -13.68 -0.47
CA ILE A 111 -10.57 -12.95 -1.53
C ILE A 111 -12.06 -13.17 -1.31
N GLN A 112 -12.66 -12.33 -0.48
CA GLN A 112 -14.02 -12.54 0.03
C GLN A 112 -15.11 -12.22 -0.99
N GLU A 113 -14.80 -11.45 -2.01
CA GLU A 113 -15.75 -10.94 -3.00
C GLU A 113 -16.49 -12.09 -3.69
N ILE A 114 -15.81 -13.18 -4.03
CA ILE A 114 -16.45 -14.34 -4.65
C ILE A 114 -17.50 -15.01 -3.74
N ASN A 115 -17.28 -15.00 -2.43
CA ASN A 115 -18.21 -15.58 -1.46
C ASN A 115 -19.52 -14.77 -1.33
N ILE A 116 -19.55 -13.55 -1.86
CA ILE A 116 -20.74 -12.70 -1.92
C ILE A 116 -21.19 -12.44 -3.36
N GLY A 117 -20.72 -13.24 -4.33
CA GLY A 117 -21.14 -13.18 -5.72
C GLY A 117 -20.53 -12.05 -6.55
N MET A 118 -19.39 -11.50 -6.12
CA MET A 118 -18.67 -10.43 -6.81
C MET A 118 -17.29 -10.88 -7.28
N ALA A 119 -16.76 -10.25 -8.32
CA ALA A 119 -15.34 -10.28 -8.61
C ALA A 119 -14.63 -9.17 -7.82
N ALA A 120 -13.45 -9.45 -7.25
CA ALA A 120 -12.63 -8.42 -6.61
C ALA A 120 -12.22 -7.37 -7.66
N ASP A 121 -12.52 -6.09 -7.39
CA ASP A 121 -12.43 -5.01 -8.39
C ASP A 121 -11.59 -3.81 -7.93
N VAL A 122 -10.97 -3.88 -6.73
CA VAL A 122 -10.23 -2.74 -6.16
C VAL A 122 -8.71 -2.94 -6.21
N GLY A 123 -8.23 -4.07 -6.72
CA GLY A 123 -6.80 -4.21 -7.04
C GLY A 123 -6.14 -5.54 -6.73
N THR A 124 -6.76 -6.42 -5.94
CA THR A 124 -6.21 -7.74 -5.61
C THR A 124 -5.89 -8.56 -6.86
N LEU A 125 -6.81 -8.63 -7.81
CA LEU A 125 -6.61 -9.44 -9.03
C LEU A 125 -5.50 -8.90 -9.96
N GLN A 126 -5.12 -7.63 -9.81
CA GLN A 126 -4.07 -6.99 -10.58
C GLN A 126 -2.70 -7.07 -9.89
N ARG A 127 -2.68 -6.97 -8.53
CA ARG A 127 -1.44 -6.91 -7.74
C ARG A 127 -0.98 -8.28 -7.23
N LEU A 128 -1.92 -9.11 -6.77
CA LEU A 128 -1.58 -10.41 -6.16
C LEU A 128 -0.81 -11.35 -7.11
N PRO A 129 -1.11 -11.43 -8.44
CA PRO A 129 -0.33 -12.26 -9.37
C PRO A 129 1.13 -11.79 -9.57
N ARG A 130 1.47 -10.57 -9.11
CA ARG A 130 2.85 -10.06 -9.09
C ARG A 130 3.59 -10.42 -7.80
N LEU A 131 2.88 -10.91 -6.80
CA LEU A 131 3.42 -11.26 -5.48
C LEU A 131 3.54 -12.77 -5.27
N ILE A 132 2.57 -13.55 -5.79
CA ILE A 132 2.53 -15.01 -5.62
C ILE A 132 2.23 -15.71 -6.95
N PRO A 133 2.51 -17.02 -7.07
CA PRO A 133 2.24 -17.79 -8.29
C PRO A 133 0.78 -17.67 -8.75
N GLU A 134 0.57 -17.46 -10.06
CA GLU A 134 -0.76 -17.20 -10.64
C GLU A 134 -1.77 -18.33 -10.37
N GLY A 135 -1.34 -19.61 -10.40
CA GLY A 135 -2.20 -20.73 -10.04
C GLY A 135 -2.75 -20.65 -8.62
N LYS A 136 -1.95 -20.15 -7.68
CA LYS A 136 -2.38 -19.90 -6.29
C LYS A 136 -3.41 -18.76 -6.23
N VAL A 137 -3.20 -17.68 -6.99
CA VAL A 137 -4.17 -16.58 -7.08
C VAL A 137 -5.52 -17.07 -7.60
N ARG A 138 -5.52 -17.91 -8.66
CA ARG A 138 -6.74 -18.47 -9.24
C ARG A 138 -7.47 -19.39 -8.27
N ASP A 139 -6.75 -20.25 -7.55
CA ASP A 139 -7.31 -21.07 -6.49
C ASP A 139 -8.04 -20.21 -5.45
N LEU A 140 -7.36 -19.20 -4.90
CA LEU A 140 -7.94 -18.31 -3.90
C LEU A 140 -9.13 -17.49 -4.44
N ALA A 141 -9.01 -16.96 -5.67
CA ALA A 141 -10.06 -16.15 -6.28
C ALA A 141 -11.32 -16.94 -6.65
N TYR A 142 -11.17 -18.20 -7.05
CA TYR A 142 -12.30 -19.01 -7.48
C TYR A 142 -13.00 -19.74 -6.32
N THR A 143 -12.24 -20.10 -5.28
CA THR A 143 -12.77 -20.84 -4.13
C THR A 143 -13.20 -19.93 -2.97
N GLY A 144 -12.66 -18.73 -2.87
CA GLY A 144 -12.87 -17.85 -1.73
C GLY A 144 -12.37 -18.45 -0.40
N ARG A 145 -11.47 -19.44 -0.47
CA ARG A 145 -10.91 -20.07 0.72
C ARG A 145 -9.96 -19.17 1.46
N ARG A 146 -9.72 -19.46 2.72
CA ARG A 146 -8.70 -18.79 3.50
C ARG A 146 -7.31 -19.35 3.15
N MET A 147 -6.34 -18.47 3.02
CA MET A 147 -4.92 -18.78 3.00
C MET A 147 -4.34 -18.41 4.36
N MET A 148 -3.78 -19.39 5.07
CA MET A 148 -3.21 -19.19 6.41
C MET A 148 -1.81 -18.58 6.33
N ALA A 149 -1.32 -18.05 7.45
CA ALA A 149 -0.03 -17.35 7.54
C ALA A 149 1.15 -18.14 6.98
N GLU A 150 1.26 -19.43 7.29
CA GLU A 150 2.34 -20.28 6.79
C GLU A 150 2.30 -20.43 5.27
N GLU A 151 1.11 -20.71 4.69
CA GLU A 151 0.94 -20.77 3.24
C GLU A 151 1.26 -19.42 2.59
N ALA A 152 0.88 -18.30 3.23
CA ALA A 152 1.19 -16.96 2.76
C ALA A 152 2.70 -16.65 2.77
N LYS A 153 3.44 -17.17 3.76
CA LYS A 153 4.89 -17.09 3.84
C LYS A 153 5.55 -17.95 2.76
N GLU A 154 5.12 -19.20 2.63
CA GLU A 154 5.65 -20.14 1.64
C GLU A 154 5.51 -19.64 0.20
N CYS A 155 4.37 -19.02 -0.15
CA CYS A 155 4.16 -18.50 -1.50
C CYS A 155 4.71 -17.08 -1.71
N GLY A 156 5.23 -16.42 -0.68
CA GLY A 156 5.85 -15.10 -0.77
C GLY A 156 4.89 -13.91 -0.62
N LEU A 157 3.63 -14.13 -0.23
CA LEU A 157 2.70 -13.03 0.04
C LEU A 157 3.19 -12.19 1.22
N VAL A 158 3.66 -12.81 2.29
CA VAL A 158 4.21 -12.14 3.46
C VAL A 158 5.71 -12.37 3.59
N ASN A 159 6.41 -11.34 4.08
CA ASN A 159 7.85 -11.38 4.27
C ASN A 159 8.24 -12.18 5.51
N GLU A 160 7.47 -12.08 6.61
CA GLU A 160 7.75 -12.79 7.85
C GLU A 160 6.48 -13.05 8.66
N VAL A 161 6.50 -14.12 9.49
CA VAL A 161 5.43 -14.54 10.40
C VAL A 161 5.94 -14.48 11.84
N TYR A 162 5.13 -13.94 12.75
CA TYR A 162 5.48 -13.72 14.15
C TYR A 162 4.51 -14.44 15.08
N ASP A 163 5.01 -14.85 16.24
CA ASP A 163 4.23 -15.58 17.23
C ASP A 163 3.15 -14.73 17.91
N SER A 164 3.37 -13.43 18.03
CA SER A 164 2.43 -12.50 18.67
C SER A 164 2.29 -11.18 17.92
N HIS A 165 1.21 -10.46 18.20
CA HIS A 165 0.97 -9.12 17.65
C HIS A 165 2.05 -8.13 18.10
N GLU A 166 2.46 -8.21 19.36
CA GLU A 166 3.49 -7.36 19.95
C GLU A 166 4.84 -7.55 19.23
N ALA A 167 5.28 -8.80 19.09
CA ALA A 167 6.54 -9.12 18.39
C ALA A 167 6.52 -8.66 16.93
N MET A 168 5.38 -8.79 16.25
CA MET A 168 5.21 -8.29 14.88
C MET A 168 5.30 -6.76 14.82
N LEU A 169 4.66 -6.04 15.74
CA LEU A 169 4.70 -4.58 15.78
C LEU A 169 6.10 -4.06 16.11
N GLU A 170 6.81 -4.69 17.05
CA GLU A 170 8.21 -4.38 17.36
C GLU A 170 9.12 -4.54 16.14
N ALA A 171 8.96 -5.63 15.39
CA ALA A 171 9.71 -5.88 14.16
C ALA A 171 9.36 -4.87 13.05
N ALA A 172 8.08 -4.52 12.89
CA ALA A 172 7.64 -3.52 11.93
C ALA A 172 8.21 -2.12 12.28
N ASP A 173 8.23 -1.74 13.56
CA ASP A 173 8.80 -0.48 14.02
C ASP A 173 10.33 -0.44 13.83
N ALA A 174 11.03 -1.53 14.16
CA ALA A 174 12.46 -1.65 13.92
C ALA A 174 12.81 -1.51 12.43
N MET A 175 12.06 -2.19 11.56
CA MET A 175 12.23 -2.09 10.10
C MET A 175 11.93 -0.66 9.60
N ALA A 176 10.87 -0.03 10.09
CA ALA A 176 10.53 1.35 9.73
C ALA A 176 11.62 2.34 10.17
N LYS A 177 12.22 2.16 11.36
CA LYS A 177 13.36 2.96 11.84
C LYS A 177 14.59 2.75 10.97
N GLU A 178 14.88 1.51 10.58
CA GLU A 178 15.98 1.23 9.67
C GLU A 178 15.79 1.91 8.30
N ILE A 179 14.62 1.80 7.69
CA ILE A 179 14.27 2.51 6.45
C ILE A 179 14.41 4.02 6.64
N ALA A 180 13.90 4.55 7.75
CA ALA A 180 13.95 5.98 8.06
C ALA A 180 15.39 6.51 8.27
N SER A 181 16.35 5.66 8.58
CA SER A 181 17.77 6.03 8.70
C SER A 181 18.47 6.23 7.36
N LYS A 182 17.87 5.82 6.23
CA LYS A 182 18.46 5.95 4.89
C LYS A 182 18.10 7.30 4.24
N SER A 183 18.81 7.66 3.16
CA SER A 183 18.49 8.87 2.38
C SER A 183 17.04 8.84 1.88
N PRO A 184 16.21 9.87 2.16
CA PRO A 184 14.82 9.89 1.72
C PRO A 184 14.68 9.97 0.19
N VAL A 185 15.60 10.64 -0.47
CA VAL A 185 15.62 10.72 -1.95
C VAL A 185 15.91 9.34 -2.54
N ALA A 186 16.88 8.61 -1.98
CA ALA A 186 17.20 7.26 -2.43
C ALA A 186 16.04 6.27 -2.19
N ILE A 187 15.44 6.28 -1.00
CA ILE A 187 14.27 5.42 -0.68
C ILE A 187 13.10 5.70 -1.64
N TYR A 188 12.78 6.98 -1.88
CA TYR A 188 11.75 7.34 -2.84
C TYR A 188 12.09 6.82 -4.25
N GLY A 189 13.33 7.01 -4.71
CA GLY A 189 13.78 6.52 -6.00
C GLY A 189 13.69 5.02 -6.16
N LEU A 190 14.08 4.26 -5.13
CA LEU A 190 13.95 2.80 -5.13
C LEU A 190 12.49 2.37 -5.30
N LYS A 191 11.56 2.98 -4.56
CA LYS A 191 10.12 2.69 -4.67
C LYS A 191 9.58 3.03 -6.07
N GLU A 192 9.90 4.20 -6.61
CA GLU A 192 9.49 4.64 -7.95
C GLU A 192 9.99 3.69 -9.04
N VAL A 193 11.28 3.37 -9.01
CA VAL A 193 11.88 2.49 -10.02
C VAL A 193 11.34 1.06 -9.92
N LEU A 194 11.13 0.53 -8.71
CA LEU A 194 10.54 -0.79 -8.52
C LEU A 194 9.10 -0.84 -9.02
N ASN A 195 8.28 0.17 -8.71
CA ASN A 195 6.90 0.26 -9.18
C ASN A 195 6.83 0.37 -10.70
N TYR A 196 7.66 1.23 -11.31
CA TYR A 196 7.74 1.36 -12.76
C TYR A 196 8.16 0.03 -13.42
N SER A 197 9.23 -0.60 -12.94
CA SER A 197 9.79 -1.82 -13.51
C SER A 197 8.85 -3.02 -13.41
N ARG A 198 7.95 -3.05 -12.40
CA ARG A 198 6.95 -4.10 -12.25
C ARG A 198 6.00 -4.20 -13.44
N ASP A 199 5.66 -3.08 -14.05
CA ASP A 199 4.65 -2.98 -15.12
C ASP A 199 5.26 -2.78 -16.52
N HIS A 200 6.61 -2.77 -16.62
CA HIS A 200 7.36 -2.54 -17.85
C HIS A 200 8.41 -3.63 -18.10
N THR A 201 9.02 -3.61 -19.30
CA THR A 201 10.12 -4.53 -19.60
C THR A 201 11.37 -4.16 -18.79
N VAL A 202 12.30 -5.11 -18.65
CA VAL A 202 13.60 -4.84 -18.01
C VAL A 202 14.33 -3.68 -18.71
N LYS A 203 14.26 -3.61 -20.05
CA LYS A 203 14.85 -2.54 -20.84
C LYS A 203 14.27 -1.17 -20.49
N ASP A 204 12.96 -1.06 -20.42
CA ASP A 204 12.28 0.19 -20.08
C ASP A 204 12.59 0.59 -18.63
N GLY A 205 12.61 -0.38 -17.69
CA GLY A 205 12.98 -0.14 -16.29
C GLY A 205 14.42 0.36 -16.13
N LEU A 206 15.36 -0.18 -16.88
CA LEU A 206 16.75 0.29 -16.89
C LEU A 206 16.88 1.72 -17.44
N GLU A 207 16.17 2.04 -18.52
CA GLU A 207 16.14 3.40 -19.08
C GLU A 207 15.55 4.39 -18.07
N TYR A 208 14.40 4.04 -17.47
CA TYR A 208 13.78 4.88 -16.46
C TYR A 208 14.72 5.10 -15.25
N ASN A 209 15.40 4.04 -14.77
CA ASN A 209 16.36 4.15 -13.68
C ASN A 209 17.56 5.04 -14.02
N ALA A 210 18.06 4.98 -15.27
CA ALA A 210 19.14 5.85 -15.73
C ALA A 210 18.71 7.32 -15.73
N LEU A 211 17.49 7.63 -16.21
CA LEU A 211 16.92 8.98 -16.18
C LEU A 211 16.71 9.45 -14.74
N TRP A 212 16.17 8.59 -13.87
CA TRP A 212 16.02 8.89 -12.45
C TRP A 212 17.37 9.24 -11.81
N SER A 213 18.37 8.39 -12.01
CA SER A 213 19.71 8.60 -11.44
C SER A 213 20.33 9.91 -11.94
N GLY A 214 20.20 10.21 -13.23
CA GLY A 214 20.69 11.47 -13.81
C GLY A 214 20.04 12.72 -13.23
N ALA A 215 18.75 12.64 -12.87
CA ALA A 215 17.98 13.77 -12.35
C ALA A 215 18.01 13.91 -10.83
N MET A 216 18.07 12.79 -10.09
CA MET A 216 17.79 12.74 -8.65
C MET A 216 18.98 12.30 -7.79
N LEU A 217 20.14 11.98 -8.39
CA LEU A 217 21.32 11.59 -7.61
C LEU A 217 21.77 12.73 -6.70
N SER A 218 21.60 12.55 -5.39
CA SER A 218 21.97 13.57 -4.39
C SER A 218 23.43 13.44 -3.99
N SER A 219 24.28 14.31 -4.49
CA SER A 219 25.70 14.40 -4.06
C SER A 219 25.83 14.73 -2.56
N LYS A 220 24.90 15.50 -1.99
CA LYS A 220 24.85 15.82 -0.58
C LYS A 220 24.60 14.59 0.29
N ASP A 221 23.58 13.79 -0.04
CA ASP A 221 23.26 12.57 0.72
C ASP A 221 24.36 11.51 0.58
N MET A 222 24.97 11.40 -0.61
CA MET A 222 26.13 10.53 -0.82
C MET A 222 27.33 10.98 0.03
N GLY A 223 27.62 12.27 0.09
CA GLY A 223 28.68 12.85 0.92
C GLY A 223 28.45 12.58 2.40
N GLU A 224 27.24 12.79 2.89
CA GLU A 224 26.85 12.49 4.29
C GLU A 224 27.00 11.00 4.59
N ALA A 225 26.55 10.12 3.73
CA ALA A 225 26.66 8.67 3.94
C ALA A 225 28.13 8.21 4.01
N MET A 226 29.00 8.76 3.16
CA MET A 226 30.44 8.46 3.17
C MET A 226 31.13 9.01 4.43
N GLN A 227 30.83 10.25 4.78
CA GLN A 227 31.41 10.91 5.95
C GLN A 227 30.98 10.21 7.23
N ALA A 228 29.70 9.93 7.43
CA ALA A 228 29.17 9.23 8.59
C ALA A 228 29.83 7.84 8.77
N LYS A 229 30.07 7.13 7.65
CA LYS A 229 30.79 5.84 7.66
C LYS A 229 32.24 5.97 8.11
N MET A 230 32.96 7.00 7.62
CA MET A 230 34.34 7.27 8.05
C MET A 230 34.42 7.66 9.52
N GLU A 231 33.46 8.46 9.99
CA GLU A 231 33.38 8.95 11.36
C GLU A 231 32.74 7.94 12.34
N LYS A 232 32.25 6.81 11.84
CA LYS A 232 31.55 5.76 12.61
C LYS A 232 30.36 6.30 13.41
N ARG A 233 29.61 7.22 12.84
CA ARG A 233 28.40 7.82 13.40
C ARG A 233 27.16 7.46 12.55
N GLU A 234 25.98 7.72 13.11
CA GLU A 234 24.74 7.64 12.38
C GLU A 234 24.66 8.73 11.30
N THR A 235 23.96 8.43 10.21
CA THR A 235 23.69 9.36 9.11
C THR A 235 22.63 10.38 9.51
N SER A 236 22.73 11.60 9.00
CA SER A 236 21.76 12.68 9.19
C SER A 236 21.39 13.31 7.85
N PHE A 237 20.30 12.83 7.25
CA PHE A 237 19.83 13.31 5.95
C PHE A 237 18.79 14.42 6.07
N ASP A 238 18.82 15.38 5.16
CA ASP A 238 17.80 16.40 5.04
C ASP A 238 16.42 15.82 4.74
N LYS A 239 15.38 16.57 5.14
CA LYS A 239 13.99 16.22 4.82
C LYS A 239 13.70 16.46 3.35
N MET A 240 12.76 15.70 2.79
CA MET A 240 12.21 15.99 1.46
C MET A 240 11.51 17.35 1.45
N VAL A 241 11.58 18.04 0.31
CA VAL A 241 10.87 19.31 0.13
C VAL A 241 9.35 19.06 0.07
N ALA A 242 8.60 19.95 0.72
CA ALA A 242 7.15 19.92 0.74
C ALA A 242 6.57 20.12 -0.66
N VAL A 243 5.61 19.26 -1.04
CA VAL A 243 4.81 19.44 -2.26
C VAL A 243 3.61 20.32 -1.93
N LYS A 244 3.62 21.57 -2.40
CA LYS A 244 2.41 22.43 -2.33
C LYS A 244 1.44 21.99 -3.42
N LYS A 245 0.16 21.81 -3.08
CA LYS A 245 -0.88 21.62 -4.09
C LYS A 245 -1.10 22.92 -4.86
N TYR A 246 -1.28 22.83 -6.16
CA TYR A 246 -1.50 23.98 -7.05
C TYR A 246 -2.78 24.76 -6.71
N ASP A 247 -3.78 24.09 -6.20
CA ASP A 247 -5.07 24.64 -5.74
C ASP A 247 -4.99 25.39 -4.38
N GLU A 248 -3.87 25.32 -3.67
CA GLU A 248 -3.65 26.05 -2.41
C GLU A 248 -2.90 27.38 -2.63
N THR A 249 -2.51 27.70 -3.86
CA THR A 249 -2.03 29.04 -4.26
C THR A 249 -3.22 29.94 -4.52
N GLY A 250 -4.03 30.14 -3.47
CA GLY A 250 -5.25 30.93 -3.55
C GLY A 250 -5.03 32.30 -4.19
N SER A 251 -5.89 32.59 -5.12
CA SER A 251 -6.36 33.94 -5.42
C SER A 251 -6.78 34.65 -4.14
#